data_b2bb1d433872b1576564aa11fdafaeb9
#
_entry.id   b2bb1d433872b1576564aa11fdafaeb9
#
_cell.length_a   1.000
_cell.length_b   1.000
_cell.length_c   1.000
_cell.angle_alpha   90.00
_cell.angle_beta   90.00
_cell.angle_gamma   90.00
#
_symmetry.space_group_name_H-M   'P 1'
#
loop_
_entity.id
_entity.type
_entity.pdbx_description
1 polymer ?
#
loop_
_entity_poly.entity_id
_entity_poly.type
_entity_poly.pdbx_seq_one_letter_code
_entity_poly.pdbx_strand_id
1 'polypeptide(L)'
;MKFAGIIAEYDPFHNGHAWQLQAARERGARAVAVALSCALTQRGAPTLLPEQVRAAAALDAGASLVFALPAPWAMSGAEAFARAGVALLAAAGCDALVFGAEDPDPDRLTAAARVLASPAYRAALKEQLAAGARNFAAARQAAVEQAAPGRGLAALLDKPNNNLAVEYCKAILELGAPLDPIPLPRQGANHGDARTAGCYASASALRALWRREGPEALAPYVPAAALPLYQEARAAGEDTDPQAVSLAVLSRLRARAVAGGFAGVRGITEGLEHRLEDCVSQAVTLEGLCDALTTVRYPRARMRRLAMDAALG
;
A
#
# COMPACT_ATOMS: atom_id res chain seq x y z
N MET A 1 15.21 8.64 18.67
CA MET A 1 14.27 7.54 18.34
C MET A 1 14.39 6.46 19.40
N LYS A 2 13.34 6.20 20.16
CA LYS A 2 13.30 5.12 21.17
C LYS A 2 12.29 4.04 20.77
N PHE A 3 11.16 4.46 20.22
CA PHE A 3 10.09 3.58 19.78
C PHE A 3 9.70 3.91 18.33
N ALA A 4 10.24 3.14 17.40
CA ALA A 4 9.99 3.33 15.97
C ALA A 4 8.69 2.68 15.53
N GLY A 5 7.98 3.32 14.59
CA GLY A 5 6.83 2.77 13.88
C GLY A 5 7.18 2.44 12.44
N ILE A 6 6.58 1.39 11.90
CA ILE A 6 6.63 1.01 10.48
C ILE A 6 5.19 0.74 10.02
N ILE A 7 4.80 1.24 8.85
CA ILE A 7 3.53 0.90 8.20
C ILE A 7 3.85 -0.07 7.07
N ALA A 8 3.22 -1.25 7.06
CA ALA A 8 3.61 -2.33 6.16
C ALA A 8 2.44 -3.22 5.71
N GLU A 9 2.65 -3.90 4.58
CA GLU A 9 1.79 -4.97 4.09
C GLU A 9 2.39 -6.36 4.37
N TYR A 10 3.71 -6.48 4.26
CA TYR A 10 4.45 -7.74 4.42
C TYR A 10 3.84 -8.92 3.63
N ASP A 11 3.67 -8.72 2.36
CA ASP A 11 2.93 -9.64 1.50
C ASP A 11 3.79 -10.32 0.40
N PRO A 12 4.61 -11.35 0.77
CA PRO A 12 4.95 -11.82 2.11
C PRO A 12 6.04 -10.98 2.79
N PHE A 13 6.29 -11.25 4.09
CA PHE A 13 7.47 -10.72 4.79
C PHE A 13 8.75 -11.31 4.18
N HIS A 14 9.76 -10.49 3.94
CA HIS A 14 10.98 -10.89 3.25
C HIS A 14 12.24 -10.17 3.77
N ASN A 15 13.43 -10.54 3.27
CA ASN A 15 14.72 -9.99 3.74
C ASN A 15 14.80 -8.46 3.71
N GLY A 16 14.16 -7.80 2.73
CA GLY A 16 14.09 -6.33 2.69
C GLY A 16 13.31 -5.73 3.86
N HIS A 17 12.29 -6.42 4.35
CA HIS A 17 11.53 -5.99 5.53
C HIS A 17 12.31 -6.28 6.83
N ALA A 18 12.99 -7.42 6.91
CA ALA A 18 13.89 -7.73 8.03
C ALA A 18 15.02 -6.70 8.14
N TRP A 19 15.63 -6.34 7.01
CA TRP A 19 16.61 -5.27 6.94
C TRP A 19 16.07 -3.93 7.45
N GLN A 20 14.82 -3.58 7.10
CA GLN A 20 14.20 -2.34 7.58
C GLN A 20 14.03 -2.34 9.11
N LEU A 21 13.61 -3.46 9.71
CA LEU A 21 13.52 -3.62 11.16
C LEU A 21 14.91 -3.46 11.82
N GLN A 22 15.91 -4.12 11.28
CA GLN A 22 17.29 -4.02 11.75
C GLN A 22 17.82 -2.59 11.62
N ALA A 23 17.63 -1.93 10.49
CA ALA A 23 18.06 -0.56 10.26
C ALA A 23 17.42 0.45 11.24
N ALA A 24 16.18 0.21 11.67
CA ALA A 24 15.56 0.99 12.74
C ALA A 24 16.26 0.78 14.08
N ARG A 25 16.62 -0.46 14.41
CA ARG A 25 17.38 -0.82 15.62
C ARG A 25 18.78 -0.19 15.64
N GLU A 26 19.50 -0.26 14.53
CA GLU A 26 20.83 0.33 14.37
C GLU A 26 20.83 1.86 14.55
N ARG A 27 19.70 2.50 14.22
CA ARG A 27 19.47 3.94 14.47
C ARG A 27 19.01 4.26 15.89
N GLY A 28 19.02 3.28 16.79
CA GLY A 28 18.76 3.45 18.22
C GLY A 28 17.34 3.13 18.69
N ALA A 29 16.49 2.56 17.84
CA ALA A 29 15.16 2.10 18.29
C ALA A 29 15.30 0.96 19.31
N ARG A 30 14.76 1.17 20.51
CA ARG A 30 14.67 0.14 21.55
C ARG A 30 13.51 -0.81 21.33
N ALA A 31 12.45 -0.32 20.69
CA ALA A 31 11.28 -1.08 20.29
C ALA A 31 10.85 -0.65 18.87
N VAL A 32 10.23 -1.58 18.13
CA VAL A 32 9.67 -1.33 16.80
C VAL A 32 8.25 -1.84 16.78
N ALA A 33 7.29 -0.95 16.52
CA ALA A 33 5.90 -1.28 16.27
C ALA A 33 5.63 -1.33 14.75
N VAL A 34 4.79 -2.26 14.34
CA VAL A 34 4.36 -2.38 12.93
C VAL A 34 2.84 -2.18 12.86
N ALA A 35 2.39 -1.22 12.05
CA ALA A 35 1.00 -1.13 11.61
C ALA A 35 0.85 -1.99 10.35
N LEU A 36 0.33 -3.20 10.50
CA LEU A 36 0.24 -4.22 9.46
C LEU A 36 -1.13 -4.20 8.80
N SER A 37 -1.17 -4.03 7.47
CA SER A 37 -2.41 -4.24 6.71
C SER A 37 -2.95 -5.66 6.93
N CYS A 38 -4.23 -5.78 7.28
CA CYS A 38 -4.86 -7.08 7.54
C CYS A 38 -4.99 -7.93 6.26
N ALA A 39 -6.18 -8.31 5.86
CA ALA A 39 -6.41 -9.22 4.74
C ALA A 39 -6.21 -8.61 3.35
N LEU A 40 -6.14 -7.28 3.25
CA LEU A 40 -6.09 -6.56 1.97
C LEU A 40 -4.91 -5.59 1.93
N THR A 41 -4.28 -5.51 0.76
CA THR A 41 -3.22 -4.55 0.48
C THR A 41 -3.79 -3.16 0.16
N GLN A 42 -2.96 -2.13 0.22
CA GLN A 42 -3.29 -0.76 -0.17
C GLN A 42 -3.84 -0.66 -1.61
N ARG A 43 -3.43 -1.57 -2.47
CA ARG A 43 -3.89 -1.67 -3.86
C ARG A 43 -5.17 -2.48 -4.05
N GLY A 44 -5.78 -2.96 -2.97
CA GLY A 44 -7.02 -3.74 -2.99
C GLY A 44 -6.86 -5.20 -3.36
N ALA A 45 -5.64 -5.73 -3.37
CA ALA A 45 -5.43 -7.15 -3.55
C ALA A 45 -5.51 -7.88 -2.21
N PRO A 46 -6.10 -9.08 -2.13
CA PRO A 46 -5.94 -9.95 -0.99
C PRO A 46 -4.46 -10.29 -0.77
N THR A 47 -4.05 -10.39 0.48
CA THR A 47 -2.69 -10.79 0.83
C THR A 47 -2.49 -12.28 0.58
N LEU A 48 -1.26 -12.69 0.25
CA LEU A 48 -0.91 -14.10 0.01
C LEU A 48 -1.16 -14.97 1.24
N LEU A 49 -0.81 -14.44 2.41
CA LEU A 49 -0.86 -15.16 3.69
C LEU A 49 -1.73 -14.40 4.70
N PRO A 50 -2.34 -15.10 5.67
CA PRO A 50 -3.06 -14.50 6.78
C PRO A 50 -2.22 -13.48 7.54
N GLU A 51 -2.89 -12.53 8.16
CA GLU A 51 -2.21 -11.49 8.96
C GLU A 51 -1.40 -12.07 10.12
N GLN A 52 -1.87 -13.16 10.74
CA GLN A 52 -1.20 -13.83 11.86
C GLN A 52 0.17 -14.39 11.43
N VAL A 53 0.24 -15.03 10.26
CA VAL A 53 1.49 -15.58 9.70
C VAL A 53 2.49 -14.46 9.40
N ARG A 54 2.00 -13.35 8.80
CA ARG A 54 2.84 -12.20 8.46
C ARG A 54 3.30 -11.44 9.71
N ALA A 55 2.45 -11.36 10.72
CA ALA A 55 2.77 -10.78 12.01
C ALA A 55 3.81 -11.62 12.77
N ALA A 56 3.64 -12.95 12.82
CA ALA A 56 4.61 -13.87 13.42
C ALA A 56 6.00 -13.73 12.77
N ALA A 57 6.06 -13.74 11.42
CA ALA A 57 7.32 -13.55 10.70
C ALA A 57 7.99 -12.20 11.02
N ALA A 58 7.22 -11.14 11.24
CA ALA A 58 7.76 -9.83 11.62
C ALA A 58 8.25 -9.81 13.08
N LEU A 59 7.53 -10.46 13.99
CA LEU A 59 7.92 -10.59 15.41
C LEU A 59 9.21 -11.40 15.56
N ASP A 60 9.32 -12.53 14.87
CA ASP A 60 10.52 -13.36 14.84
C ASP A 60 11.72 -12.62 14.24
N ALA A 61 11.49 -11.70 13.31
CA ALA A 61 12.52 -10.84 12.73
C ALA A 61 12.86 -9.60 13.58
N GLY A 62 12.26 -9.45 14.78
CA GLY A 62 12.63 -8.40 15.75
C GLY A 62 11.64 -7.23 15.85
N ALA A 63 10.46 -7.30 15.27
CA ALA A 63 9.38 -6.38 15.64
C ALA A 63 8.98 -6.62 17.11
N SER A 64 8.65 -5.55 17.83
CA SER A 64 8.26 -5.64 19.25
C SER A 64 6.74 -5.76 19.42
N LEU A 65 6.00 -5.13 18.53
CA LEU A 65 4.53 -5.11 18.51
C LEU A 65 4.05 -5.08 17.06
N VAL A 66 2.92 -5.73 16.80
CA VAL A 66 2.21 -5.64 15.52
C VAL A 66 0.77 -5.25 15.79
N PHE A 67 0.34 -4.16 15.20
CA PHE A 67 -1.02 -3.66 15.25
C PHE A 67 -1.72 -3.92 13.93
N ALA A 68 -2.96 -4.38 13.98
CA ALA A 68 -3.79 -4.52 12.80
C ALA A 68 -4.19 -3.15 12.23
N LEU A 69 -3.93 -2.91 10.94
CA LEU A 69 -4.50 -1.82 10.17
C LEU A 69 -5.66 -2.40 9.34
N PRO A 70 -6.92 -2.26 9.78
CA PRO A 70 -8.04 -2.94 9.15
C PRO A 70 -8.49 -2.26 7.85
N ALA A 71 -9.26 -2.99 7.05
CA ALA A 71 -10.12 -2.36 6.04
C ALA A 71 -11.19 -1.48 6.76
N PRO A 72 -11.59 -0.33 6.19
CA PRO A 72 -11.26 0.16 4.86
C PRO A 72 -9.90 0.90 4.77
N TRP A 73 -9.20 1.12 5.88
CA TRP A 73 -7.99 1.94 5.93
C TRP A 73 -6.82 1.29 5.18
N ALA A 74 -6.59 -0.01 5.41
CA ALA A 74 -5.55 -0.77 4.71
C ALA A 74 -5.75 -0.74 3.19
N MET A 75 -7.00 -0.77 2.73
CA MET A 75 -7.39 -0.76 1.32
C MET A 75 -7.87 0.62 0.90
N SER A 76 -7.02 1.64 0.95
CA SER A 76 -7.41 3.00 0.61
C SER A 76 -6.37 3.72 -0.28
N GLY A 77 -6.68 4.94 -0.70
CA GLY A 77 -5.70 5.79 -1.38
C GLY A 77 -4.50 6.09 -0.47
N ALA A 78 -3.36 6.44 -1.07
CA ALA A 78 -2.11 6.66 -0.33
C ALA A 78 -2.28 7.64 0.85
N GLU A 79 -3.05 8.69 0.66
CA GLU A 79 -3.35 9.70 1.69
C GLU A 79 -4.08 9.10 2.91
N ALA A 80 -5.20 8.41 2.68
CA ALA A 80 -5.99 7.83 3.77
C ALA A 80 -5.26 6.66 4.45
N PHE A 81 -4.54 5.84 3.67
CA PHE A 81 -3.68 4.79 4.18
C PHE A 81 -2.57 5.34 5.10
N ALA A 82 -1.85 6.36 4.62
CA ALA A 82 -0.80 7.01 5.39
C ALA A 82 -1.36 7.65 6.68
N ARG A 83 -2.47 8.38 6.57
CA ARG A 83 -3.12 9.03 7.72
C ARG A 83 -3.53 8.03 8.81
N ALA A 84 -4.13 6.91 8.41
CA ALA A 84 -4.55 5.87 9.36
C ALA A 84 -3.36 5.19 10.05
N GLY A 85 -2.33 4.80 9.28
CA GLY A 85 -1.12 4.19 9.83
C GLY A 85 -0.34 5.14 10.76
N VAL A 86 -0.20 6.40 10.38
CA VAL A 86 0.44 7.44 11.22
C VAL A 86 -0.35 7.67 12.51
N ALA A 87 -1.69 7.79 12.43
CA ALA A 87 -2.54 7.97 13.61
C ALA A 87 -2.43 6.79 14.57
N LEU A 88 -2.44 5.56 14.03
CA LEU A 88 -2.29 4.34 14.83
C LEU A 88 -0.95 4.28 15.57
N LEU A 89 0.16 4.54 14.87
CA LEU A 89 1.50 4.51 15.47
C LEU A 89 1.74 5.66 16.45
N ALA A 90 1.20 6.85 16.17
CA ALA A 90 1.23 7.97 17.11
C ALA A 90 0.45 7.65 18.40
N ALA A 91 -0.75 7.05 18.28
CA ALA A 91 -1.55 6.61 19.42
C ALA A 91 -0.86 5.47 20.21
N ALA A 92 -0.06 4.63 19.54
CA ALA A 92 0.77 3.61 20.18
C ALA A 92 1.98 4.19 20.93
N GLY A 93 2.26 5.49 20.81
CA GLY A 93 3.36 6.17 21.49
C GLY A 93 4.71 6.06 20.76
N CYS A 94 4.71 5.75 19.48
CA CYS A 94 5.92 5.83 18.67
C CYS A 94 6.46 7.27 18.60
N ASP A 95 7.79 7.42 18.55
CA ASP A 95 8.48 8.70 18.42
C ASP A 95 9.13 8.93 17.03
N ALA A 96 9.09 7.90 16.16
CA ALA A 96 9.58 8.00 14.79
C ALA A 96 8.78 7.09 13.86
N LEU A 97 8.72 7.46 12.58
CA LEU A 97 8.18 6.62 11.49
C LEU A 97 9.29 6.26 10.52
N VAL A 98 9.61 4.97 10.41
CA VAL A 98 10.66 4.44 9.52
C VAL A 98 10.02 3.87 8.26
N PHE A 99 10.42 4.34 7.09
CA PHE A 99 9.85 3.91 5.81
C PHE A 99 10.90 3.92 4.69
N GLY A 100 10.69 3.10 3.66
CA GLY A 100 11.55 3.07 2.48
C GLY A 100 11.18 4.15 1.47
N ALA A 101 12.19 4.81 0.88
CA ALA A 101 12.00 5.78 -0.19
C ALA A 101 13.04 5.59 -1.29
N GLU A 102 12.72 5.98 -2.52
CA GLU A 102 13.67 6.01 -3.64
C GLU A 102 14.62 7.23 -3.52
N ASP A 103 14.12 8.32 -2.93
CA ASP A 103 14.89 9.52 -2.55
C ASP A 103 14.73 9.72 -1.02
N PRO A 104 15.66 9.16 -0.23
CA PRO A 104 15.53 9.13 1.22
C PRO A 104 16.02 10.42 1.90
N ASP A 105 15.70 11.57 1.33
CA ASP A 105 15.98 12.89 1.89
C ASP A 105 14.77 13.38 2.71
N PRO A 106 14.84 13.40 4.06
CA PRO A 106 13.72 13.79 4.91
C PRO A 106 13.29 15.24 4.72
N ASP A 107 14.22 16.15 4.41
CA ASP A 107 13.91 17.57 4.22
C ASP A 107 13.13 17.78 2.91
N ARG A 108 13.53 17.12 1.83
CA ARG A 108 12.81 17.16 0.55
C ARG A 108 11.42 16.55 0.66
N LEU A 109 11.30 15.37 1.29
CA LEU A 109 10.02 14.70 1.50
C LEU A 109 9.07 15.56 2.36
N THR A 110 9.58 16.16 3.44
CA THR A 110 8.81 17.06 4.30
C THR A 110 8.45 18.37 3.57
N ALA A 111 9.34 18.91 2.74
CA ALA A 111 9.03 20.09 1.93
C ALA A 111 7.90 19.80 0.93
N ALA A 112 7.93 18.66 0.24
CA ALA A 112 6.84 18.23 -0.64
C ALA A 112 5.52 18.05 0.14
N ALA A 113 5.56 17.44 1.31
CA ALA A 113 4.40 17.27 2.19
C ALA A 113 3.78 18.62 2.59
N ARG A 114 4.59 19.62 2.95
CA ARG A 114 4.12 20.98 3.25
C ARG A 114 3.45 21.64 2.05
N VAL A 115 4.00 21.44 0.85
CA VAL A 115 3.36 21.94 -0.38
C VAL A 115 2.00 21.30 -0.57
N LEU A 116 1.89 19.97 -0.47
CA LEU A 116 0.61 19.25 -0.60
C LEU A 116 -0.44 19.67 0.45
N ALA A 117 -0.03 20.04 1.65
CA ALA A 117 -0.91 20.53 2.71
C ALA A 117 -1.36 22.00 2.50
N SER A 118 -0.72 22.76 1.59
CA SER A 118 -0.92 24.20 1.43
C SER A 118 -2.23 24.55 0.70
N PRO A 119 -2.81 25.73 0.99
CA PRO A 119 -3.92 26.29 0.20
C PRO A 119 -3.57 26.51 -1.27
N ALA A 120 -2.31 26.93 -1.56
CA ALA A 120 -1.83 27.18 -2.93
C ALA A 120 -1.90 25.90 -3.78
N TYR A 121 -1.45 24.76 -3.24
CA TYR A 121 -1.56 23.49 -3.91
C TYR A 121 -3.02 23.08 -4.17
N ARG A 122 -3.92 23.26 -3.18
CA ARG A 122 -5.35 22.92 -3.37
C ARG A 122 -6.00 23.74 -4.49
N ALA A 123 -5.67 25.04 -4.58
CA ALA A 123 -6.13 25.90 -5.67
C ALA A 123 -5.56 25.43 -7.01
N ALA A 124 -4.25 25.22 -7.09
CA ALA A 124 -3.59 24.73 -8.30
C ALA A 124 -4.13 23.36 -8.75
N LEU A 125 -4.37 22.42 -7.84
CA LEU A 125 -4.93 21.12 -8.18
C LEU A 125 -6.34 21.24 -8.78
N LYS A 126 -7.18 22.10 -8.23
CA LYS A 126 -8.52 22.38 -8.77
C LYS A 126 -8.44 22.94 -10.19
N GLU A 127 -7.51 23.86 -10.44
CA GLU A 127 -7.27 24.42 -11.78
C GLU A 127 -6.79 23.36 -12.78
N GLN A 128 -5.81 22.53 -12.40
CA GLN A 128 -5.30 21.45 -13.25
C GLN A 128 -6.36 20.42 -13.59
N LEU A 129 -7.24 20.06 -12.64
CA LEU A 129 -8.35 19.15 -12.88
C LEU A 129 -9.41 19.78 -13.80
N ALA A 130 -9.72 21.07 -13.63
CA ALA A 130 -10.66 21.80 -14.48
C ALA A 130 -10.11 22.01 -15.91
N ALA A 131 -8.80 22.15 -16.06
CA ALA A 131 -8.12 22.25 -17.34
C ALA A 131 -8.04 20.91 -18.12
N GLY A 132 -8.59 19.83 -17.57
CA GLY A 132 -8.64 18.54 -18.24
C GLY A 132 -7.35 17.74 -18.18
N ALA A 133 -6.62 17.81 -17.08
CA ALA A 133 -5.44 16.99 -16.86
C ALA A 133 -5.70 15.51 -17.19
N ARG A 134 -4.72 14.86 -17.84
CA ARG A 134 -4.83 13.47 -18.33
C ARG A 134 -5.31 12.47 -17.27
N ASN A 135 -4.84 12.64 -16.05
CA ASN A 135 -5.26 11.86 -14.88
C ASN A 135 -4.91 12.61 -13.59
N PHE A 136 -5.38 12.08 -12.44
CA PHE A 136 -5.14 12.69 -11.14
C PHE A 136 -3.64 12.81 -10.78
N ALA A 137 -2.81 11.84 -11.14
CA ALA A 137 -1.36 11.89 -10.85
C ALA A 137 -0.68 13.04 -11.60
N ALA A 138 -1.00 13.22 -12.90
CA ALA A 138 -0.49 14.33 -13.68
C ALA A 138 -0.96 15.70 -13.16
N ALA A 139 -2.27 15.81 -12.80
CA ALA A 139 -2.80 17.03 -12.19
C ALA A 139 -2.08 17.37 -10.88
N ARG A 140 -1.80 16.36 -10.08
CA ARG A 140 -1.13 16.48 -8.79
C ARG A 140 0.32 16.97 -8.92
N GLN A 141 1.07 16.42 -9.88
CA GLN A 141 2.44 16.86 -10.17
C GLN A 141 2.48 18.30 -10.70
N ALA A 142 1.62 18.62 -11.66
CA ALA A 142 1.52 19.98 -12.19
C ALA A 142 1.14 21.00 -11.10
N ALA A 143 0.23 20.63 -10.21
CA ALA A 143 -0.16 21.46 -9.07
C ALA A 143 0.98 21.68 -8.06
N VAL A 144 1.83 20.68 -7.81
CA VAL A 144 3.03 20.83 -6.97
C VAL A 144 4.03 21.77 -7.63
N GLU A 145 4.27 21.60 -8.93
CA GLU A 145 5.19 22.48 -9.66
C GLU A 145 4.68 23.93 -9.70
N GLN A 146 3.36 24.12 -9.88
CA GLN A 146 2.72 25.45 -9.83
C GLN A 146 2.79 26.09 -8.44
N ALA A 147 2.60 25.30 -7.36
CA ALA A 147 2.63 25.82 -5.99
C ALA A 147 4.04 26.04 -5.43
N ALA A 148 5.05 25.39 -5.99
CA ALA A 148 6.45 25.48 -5.57
C ALA A 148 7.41 25.34 -6.77
N PRO A 149 7.42 26.31 -7.69
CA PRO A 149 8.14 26.22 -8.96
C PRO A 149 9.65 26.08 -8.78
N GLY A 150 10.27 25.29 -9.64
CA GLY A 150 11.72 25.11 -9.70
C GLY A 150 12.37 24.38 -8.52
N ARG A 151 11.58 23.82 -7.59
CA ARG A 151 12.11 23.11 -6.42
C ARG A 151 12.31 21.61 -6.66
N GLY A 152 11.89 21.09 -7.81
CA GLY A 152 12.01 19.67 -8.18
C GLY A 152 11.20 18.72 -7.29
N LEU A 153 10.21 19.22 -6.54
CA LEU A 153 9.41 18.44 -5.60
C LEU A 153 8.36 17.57 -6.32
N ALA A 154 7.88 18.02 -7.48
CA ALA A 154 6.92 17.27 -8.29
C ALA A 154 7.47 15.90 -8.71
N ALA A 155 8.77 15.80 -9.01
CA ALA A 155 9.43 14.56 -9.40
C ALA A 155 9.42 13.48 -8.30
N LEU A 156 9.31 13.85 -7.02
CA LEU A 156 9.16 12.88 -5.93
C LEU A 156 7.88 12.03 -6.08
N LEU A 157 6.83 12.61 -6.66
CA LEU A 157 5.54 11.95 -6.83
C LEU A 157 5.50 10.93 -7.98
N ASP A 158 6.55 10.86 -8.83
CA ASP A 158 6.68 9.88 -9.91
C ASP A 158 6.98 8.47 -9.40
N LYS A 159 7.64 8.38 -8.26
CA LYS A 159 8.06 7.11 -7.68
C LYS A 159 7.06 6.64 -6.61
N PRO A 160 6.64 5.38 -6.64
CA PRO A 160 5.56 4.91 -5.77
C PRO A 160 5.89 4.98 -4.28
N ASN A 161 7.15 4.71 -3.87
CA ASN A 161 7.51 4.79 -2.46
C ASN A 161 7.76 6.22 -2.01
N ASN A 162 8.36 7.08 -2.85
CA ASN A 162 8.44 8.51 -2.55
C ASN A 162 7.05 9.15 -2.42
N ASN A 163 6.11 8.78 -3.31
CA ASN A 163 4.74 9.27 -3.23
C ASN A 163 4.10 8.90 -1.88
N LEU A 164 4.29 7.65 -1.43
CA LEU A 164 3.79 7.20 -0.13
C LEU A 164 4.55 7.86 1.03
N ALA A 165 5.88 8.04 0.91
CA ALA A 165 6.71 8.75 1.88
C ALA A 165 6.26 10.20 2.09
N VAL A 166 5.93 10.92 1.01
CA VAL A 166 5.37 12.28 1.08
C VAL A 166 4.02 12.28 1.78
N GLU A 167 3.16 11.27 1.56
CA GLU A 167 1.88 11.16 2.27
C GLU A 167 2.08 10.85 3.77
N TYR A 168 3.10 10.07 4.15
CA TYR A 168 3.45 9.87 5.56
C TYR A 168 3.88 11.18 6.21
N CYS A 169 4.79 11.93 5.59
CA CYS A 169 5.22 13.23 6.09
C CYS A 169 4.04 14.22 6.18
N LYS A 170 3.13 14.22 5.19
CA LYS A 170 1.91 15.03 5.20
C LYS A 170 0.99 14.65 6.36
N ALA A 171 0.76 13.36 6.57
CA ALA A 171 -0.07 12.87 7.67
C ALA A 171 0.51 13.25 9.04
N ILE A 172 1.83 13.16 9.22
CA ILE A 172 2.53 13.61 10.43
C ILE A 172 2.26 15.10 10.68
N LEU A 173 2.40 15.94 9.65
CA LEU A 173 2.16 17.37 9.75
C LEU A 173 0.69 17.72 10.07
N GLU A 174 -0.25 17.11 9.35
CA GLU A 174 -1.69 17.40 9.49
C GLU A 174 -2.28 16.92 10.81
N LEU A 175 -1.76 15.81 11.34
CA LEU A 175 -2.19 15.26 12.63
C LEU A 175 -1.46 15.88 13.82
N GLY A 176 -0.38 16.66 13.58
CA GLY A 176 0.52 17.09 14.65
C GLY A 176 1.13 15.89 15.39
N ALA A 177 1.36 14.78 14.68
CA ALA A 177 1.85 13.54 15.30
C ALA A 177 3.30 13.72 15.75
N PRO A 178 3.68 13.25 16.95
CA PRO A 178 5.04 13.37 17.49
C PRO A 178 5.99 12.31 16.89
N LEU A 179 6.00 12.18 15.57
CA LEU A 179 6.77 11.17 14.84
C LEU A 179 7.83 11.85 13.98
N ASP A 180 9.09 11.54 14.21
CA ASP A 180 10.18 11.94 13.31
C ASP A 180 10.16 11.06 12.05
N PRO A 181 10.10 11.63 10.83
CA PRO A 181 10.17 10.85 9.60
C PRO A 181 11.61 10.37 9.34
N ILE A 182 11.80 9.06 9.26
CA ILE A 182 13.10 8.41 9.03
C ILE A 182 13.05 7.62 7.71
N PRO A 183 13.32 8.25 6.57
CA PRO A 183 13.40 7.56 5.30
C PRO A 183 14.65 6.70 5.22
N LEU A 184 14.50 5.49 4.69
CA LEU A 184 15.60 4.57 4.40
C LEU A 184 15.73 4.39 2.88
N PRO A 185 16.96 4.27 2.35
CA PRO A 185 17.14 3.89 0.96
C PRO A 185 16.58 2.49 0.74
N ARG A 186 15.90 2.27 -0.37
CA ARG A 186 15.40 0.94 -0.69
C ARG A 186 16.56 -0.01 -1.01
N GLN A 187 16.48 -1.21 -0.45
CA GLN A 187 17.37 -2.32 -0.79
C GLN A 187 16.70 -3.23 -1.83
N GLY A 188 17.42 -3.58 -2.90
CA GLY A 188 16.96 -4.56 -3.89
C GLY A 188 16.24 -3.99 -5.12
N ALA A 189 15.52 -4.86 -5.82
CA ALA A 189 14.86 -4.57 -7.10
C ALA A 189 13.72 -3.53 -6.98
N ASN A 190 13.52 -2.74 -8.03
CA ASN A 190 12.43 -1.79 -8.10
C ASN A 190 11.06 -2.47 -8.05
N HIS A 191 10.04 -1.72 -7.66
CA HIS A 191 8.67 -2.23 -7.60
C HIS A 191 8.22 -2.67 -9.01
N GLY A 192 7.87 -3.96 -9.16
CA GLY A 192 7.50 -4.56 -10.45
C GLY A 192 8.64 -5.27 -11.19
N ASP A 193 9.89 -5.16 -10.76
CA ASP A 193 10.99 -5.95 -11.33
C ASP A 193 10.82 -7.42 -10.95
N ALA A 194 10.80 -8.28 -11.97
CA ALA A 194 10.85 -9.74 -11.80
C ALA A 194 12.26 -10.25 -11.45
N ARG A 195 13.26 -9.35 -11.39
CA ARG A 195 14.66 -9.70 -11.13
C ARG A 195 14.95 -9.65 -9.63
N THR A 196 15.70 -10.63 -9.17
CA THR A 196 16.26 -10.68 -7.82
C THR A 196 17.64 -10.03 -7.82
N ALA A 197 17.94 -9.22 -6.82
CA ALA A 197 19.28 -8.69 -6.59
C ALA A 197 19.86 -9.39 -5.35
N GLY A 198 20.63 -10.45 -5.57
CA GLY A 198 21.14 -11.26 -4.46
C GLY A 198 20.02 -11.89 -3.64
N CYS A 199 20.00 -11.66 -2.32
CA CYS A 199 18.96 -12.15 -1.40
C CYS A 199 17.72 -11.26 -1.30
N TYR A 200 17.59 -10.23 -2.16
CA TYR A 200 16.46 -9.32 -2.17
C TYR A 200 15.59 -9.54 -3.41
N ALA A 201 14.29 -9.64 -3.20
CA ALA A 201 13.28 -9.74 -4.25
C ALA A 201 12.08 -8.85 -3.92
N SER A 202 11.35 -8.40 -4.93
CA SER A 202 10.11 -7.66 -4.71
C SER A 202 9.01 -8.61 -4.19
N ALA A 203 8.10 -8.11 -3.36
CA ALA A 203 6.96 -8.90 -2.88
C ALA A 203 6.13 -9.49 -4.02
N SER A 204 5.98 -8.78 -5.15
CA SER A 204 5.29 -9.30 -6.34
C SER A 204 6.02 -10.47 -6.99
N ALA A 205 7.37 -10.43 -7.07
CA ALA A 205 8.18 -11.54 -7.57
C ALA A 205 8.06 -12.76 -6.65
N LEU A 206 8.07 -12.54 -5.34
CA LEU A 206 7.92 -13.62 -4.35
C LEU A 206 6.54 -14.28 -4.42
N ARG A 207 5.46 -13.51 -4.58
CA ARG A 207 4.12 -14.10 -4.79
C ARG A 207 4.02 -14.89 -6.09
N ALA A 208 4.68 -14.45 -7.17
CA ALA A 208 4.74 -15.20 -8.41
C ALA A 208 5.54 -16.50 -8.25
N LEU A 209 6.66 -16.45 -7.53
CA LEU A 209 7.50 -17.59 -7.22
C LEU A 209 6.75 -18.61 -6.35
N TRP A 210 6.07 -18.17 -5.30
CA TRP A 210 5.21 -19.00 -4.45
C TRP A 210 4.17 -19.78 -5.25
N ARG A 211 3.46 -19.11 -6.16
CA ARG A 211 2.41 -19.76 -6.97
C ARG A 211 2.95 -20.80 -7.94
N ARG A 212 4.17 -20.60 -8.42
CA ARG A 212 4.79 -21.48 -9.39
C ARG A 212 5.50 -22.66 -8.74
N GLU A 213 6.19 -22.46 -7.61
CA GLU A 213 7.15 -23.39 -7.04
C GLU A 213 6.93 -23.70 -5.55
N GLY A 214 5.98 -23.00 -4.90
CA GLY A 214 5.70 -23.19 -3.47
C GLY A 214 6.57 -22.36 -2.53
N PRO A 215 6.35 -22.49 -1.20
CA PRO A 215 7.05 -21.70 -0.19
C PRO A 215 8.56 -21.99 -0.12
N GLU A 216 9.01 -23.20 -0.45
CA GLU A 216 10.42 -23.62 -0.40
C GLU A 216 11.31 -22.74 -1.31
N ALA A 217 10.76 -22.32 -2.44
CA ALA A 217 11.47 -21.47 -3.38
C ALA A 217 11.76 -20.05 -2.82
N LEU A 218 11.09 -19.66 -1.74
CA LEU A 218 11.31 -18.38 -1.09
C LEU A 218 12.52 -18.39 -0.14
N ALA A 219 13.08 -19.55 0.19
CA ALA A 219 14.17 -19.69 1.17
C ALA A 219 15.34 -18.69 1.01
N PRO A 220 15.82 -18.33 -0.20
CA PRO A 220 16.90 -17.36 -0.36
C PRO A 220 16.48 -15.90 -0.05
N TYR A 221 15.18 -15.61 -0.02
CA TYR A 221 14.64 -14.24 -0.02
C TYR A 221 13.93 -13.87 1.27
N VAL A 222 13.74 -14.82 2.18
CA VAL A 222 13.04 -14.62 3.46
C VAL A 222 13.96 -14.99 4.63
N PRO A 223 13.75 -14.41 5.81
CA PRO A 223 14.47 -14.88 7.00
C PRO A 223 14.21 -16.36 7.26
N ALA A 224 15.23 -17.07 7.76
CA ALA A 224 15.12 -18.51 8.01
C ALA A 224 13.94 -18.88 8.93
N ALA A 225 13.62 -18.05 9.93
CA ALA A 225 12.48 -18.25 10.82
C ALA A 225 11.11 -18.09 10.14
N ALA A 226 11.01 -17.33 9.05
CA ALA A 226 9.74 -17.12 8.34
C ALA A 226 9.34 -18.33 7.47
N LEU A 227 10.31 -19.09 6.96
CA LEU A 227 10.04 -20.20 6.04
C LEU A 227 9.15 -21.30 6.64
N PRO A 228 9.39 -21.80 7.87
CA PRO A 228 8.51 -22.78 8.50
C PRO A 228 7.07 -22.29 8.64
N LEU A 229 6.86 -21.01 9.03
CA LEU A 229 5.53 -20.40 9.13
C LEU A 229 4.78 -20.45 7.79
N TYR A 230 5.51 -20.22 6.70
CA TYR A 230 4.95 -20.24 5.35
C TYR A 230 4.59 -21.65 4.89
N GLN A 231 5.44 -22.62 5.22
CA GLN A 231 5.20 -24.05 4.93
C GLN A 231 3.98 -24.58 5.68
N GLU A 232 3.85 -24.24 6.98
CA GLU A 232 2.68 -24.59 7.79
C GLU A 232 1.40 -23.98 7.22
N ALA A 233 1.40 -22.67 6.91
CA ALA A 233 0.24 -22.01 6.32
C ALA A 233 -0.18 -22.64 4.99
N ARG A 234 0.80 -22.99 4.15
CA ARG A 234 0.52 -23.71 2.87
C ARG A 234 -0.06 -25.10 3.10
N ALA A 235 0.51 -25.87 4.03
CA ALA A 235 0.03 -27.20 4.37
C ALA A 235 -1.39 -27.17 4.97
N ALA A 236 -1.72 -26.11 5.74
CA ALA A 236 -3.05 -25.87 6.28
C ALA A 236 -4.05 -25.33 5.23
N GLY A 237 -3.61 -24.98 4.03
CA GLY A 237 -4.47 -24.37 3.01
C GLY A 237 -4.89 -22.92 3.33
N GLU A 238 -4.09 -22.20 4.12
CA GLU A 238 -4.38 -20.84 4.57
C GLU A 238 -3.85 -19.77 3.58
N ASP A 239 -3.06 -20.17 2.59
CA ASP A 239 -2.62 -19.22 1.56
C ASP A 239 -3.77 -18.89 0.59
N THR A 240 -3.79 -17.65 0.15
CA THR A 240 -4.87 -17.14 -0.69
C THR A 240 -4.85 -17.76 -2.09
N ASP A 241 -5.93 -18.47 -2.44
CA ASP A 241 -6.22 -18.88 -3.81
C ASP A 241 -6.88 -17.72 -4.59
N PRO A 242 -6.21 -17.20 -5.63
CA PRO A 242 -6.80 -16.13 -6.45
C PRO A 242 -8.09 -16.51 -7.18
N GLN A 243 -8.28 -17.79 -7.48
CA GLN A 243 -9.49 -18.27 -8.17
C GLN A 243 -10.68 -18.28 -7.20
N ALA A 244 -10.49 -18.79 -5.99
CA ALA A 244 -11.52 -18.77 -4.95
C ALA A 244 -11.93 -17.32 -4.59
N VAL A 245 -10.94 -16.41 -4.44
CA VAL A 245 -11.22 -14.99 -4.22
C VAL A 245 -11.99 -14.38 -5.38
N SER A 246 -11.58 -14.66 -6.62
CA SER A 246 -12.26 -14.15 -7.82
C SER A 246 -13.72 -14.59 -7.85
N LEU A 247 -13.98 -15.87 -7.59
CA LEU A 247 -15.34 -16.43 -7.55
C LEU A 247 -16.17 -15.76 -6.44
N ALA A 248 -15.64 -15.65 -5.24
CA ALA A 248 -16.34 -15.05 -4.10
C ALA A 248 -16.69 -13.58 -4.36
N VAL A 249 -15.73 -12.79 -4.85
CA VAL A 249 -15.92 -11.36 -5.13
C VAL A 249 -16.94 -11.17 -6.26
N LEU A 250 -16.82 -11.89 -7.38
CA LEU A 250 -17.77 -11.77 -8.49
C LEU A 250 -19.19 -12.22 -8.10
N SER A 251 -19.33 -13.29 -7.30
CA SER A 251 -20.61 -13.72 -6.75
C SER A 251 -21.27 -12.61 -5.92
N ARG A 252 -20.50 -11.99 -5.01
CA ARG A 252 -21.01 -10.89 -4.18
C ARG A 252 -21.41 -9.67 -5.01
N LEU A 253 -20.58 -9.30 -5.99
CA LEU A 253 -20.88 -8.17 -6.88
C LEU A 253 -22.14 -8.41 -7.71
N ARG A 254 -22.33 -9.61 -8.27
CA ARG A 254 -23.54 -9.97 -9.03
C ARG A 254 -24.77 -9.98 -8.16
N ALA A 255 -24.68 -10.56 -6.96
CA ALA A 255 -25.80 -10.52 -6.01
C ALA A 255 -26.19 -9.08 -5.64
N ARG A 256 -25.21 -8.20 -5.43
CA ARG A 256 -25.45 -6.78 -5.14
C ARG A 256 -26.06 -6.04 -6.33
N ALA A 257 -25.58 -6.27 -7.55
CA ALA A 257 -26.14 -5.67 -8.76
C ALA A 257 -27.65 -5.99 -8.91
N VAL A 258 -28.06 -7.23 -8.61
CA VAL A 258 -29.47 -7.65 -8.63
C VAL A 258 -30.26 -7.03 -7.47
N ALA A 259 -29.66 -6.85 -6.30
CA ALA A 259 -30.34 -6.38 -5.09
C ALA A 259 -30.55 -4.87 -4.99
N GLY A 260 -29.96 -4.05 -5.88
CA GLY A 260 -30.13 -2.59 -5.86
C GLY A 260 -28.91 -1.81 -6.36
N GLY A 261 -27.93 -2.50 -6.94
CA GLY A 261 -26.79 -1.85 -7.60
C GLY A 261 -25.72 -1.36 -6.64
N PHE A 262 -24.92 -0.40 -7.12
CA PHE A 262 -23.70 0.04 -6.47
C PHE A 262 -23.77 1.47 -5.92
N ALA A 263 -24.95 2.08 -5.88
CA ALA A 263 -25.14 3.39 -5.29
C ALA A 263 -24.65 3.41 -3.83
N GLY A 264 -23.94 4.48 -3.45
CA GLY A 264 -23.39 4.64 -2.09
C GLY A 264 -22.11 3.84 -1.78
N VAL A 265 -21.59 3.05 -2.71
CA VAL A 265 -20.29 2.40 -2.53
C VAL A 265 -19.19 3.46 -2.49
N ARG A 266 -18.27 3.31 -1.54
CA ARG A 266 -17.12 4.21 -1.40
C ARG A 266 -16.31 4.28 -2.70
N GLY A 267 -16.06 5.50 -3.19
CA GLY A 267 -15.30 5.73 -4.42
C GLY A 267 -16.09 5.71 -5.71
N ILE A 268 -17.40 5.45 -5.67
CA ILE A 268 -18.31 5.66 -6.80
C ILE A 268 -18.42 7.17 -7.05
N THR A 269 -18.11 7.58 -8.26
CA THR A 269 -18.24 8.95 -8.75
C THR A 269 -18.51 8.94 -10.25
N GLU A 270 -19.23 9.93 -10.76
CA GLU A 270 -19.34 10.20 -12.21
C GLU A 270 -19.84 9.03 -13.06
N GLY A 271 -20.86 8.31 -12.61
CA GLY A 271 -21.46 7.20 -13.38
C GLY A 271 -20.63 5.90 -13.35
N LEU A 272 -19.64 5.80 -12.45
CA LEU A 272 -18.89 4.56 -12.27
C LEU A 272 -19.76 3.38 -11.81
N GLU A 273 -20.92 3.64 -11.19
CA GLU A 273 -21.91 2.61 -10.83
C GLU A 273 -22.38 1.82 -12.04
N HIS A 274 -22.83 2.49 -13.11
CA HIS A 274 -23.30 1.84 -14.33
C HIS A 274 -22.18 1.07 -15.04
N ARG A 275 -20.99 1.68 -15.11
CA ARG A 275 -19.83 0.98 -15.66
C ARG A 275 -19.46 -0.27 -14.87
N LEU A 276 -19.57 -0.23 -13.53
CA LEU A 276 -19.33 -1.39 -12.67
C LEU A 276 -20.38 -2.47 -12.91
N GLU A 277 -21.67 -2.12 -13.04
CA GLU A 277 -22.76 -3.04 -13.36
C GLU A 277 -22.51 -3.76 -14.69
N ASP A 278 -22.21 -3.01 -15.75
CA ASP A 278 -21.93 -3.56 -17.08
C ASP A 278 -20.73 -4.51 -17.05
N CYS A 279 -19.63 -4.09 -16.44
CA CYS A 279 -18.42 -4.90 -16.37
C CYS A 279 -18.60 -6.18 -15.49
N VAL A 280 -19.34 -6.10 -14.39
CA VAL A 280 -19.61 -7.23 -13.49
C VAL A 280 -20.44 -8.32 -14.20
N SER A 281 -21.38 -7.92 -15.06
CA SER A 281 -22.20 -8.88 -15.82
C SER A 281 -21.38 -9.75 -16.76
N GLN A 282 -20.31 -9.21 -17.32
CA GLN A 282 -19.47 -9.85 -18.35
C GLN A 282 -18.19 -10.49 -17.79
N ALA A 283 -17.70 -10.03 -16.64
CA ALA A 283 -16.42 -10.47 -16.09
C ALA A 283 -16.43 -11.95 -15.68
N VAL A 284 -15.40 -12.69 -16.07
CA VAL A 284 -15.19 -14.08 -15.69
C VAL A 284 -14.22 -14.21 -14.51
N THR A 285 -13.31 -13.23 -14.36
CA THR A 285 -12.34 -13.16 -13.26
C THR A 285 -12.31 -11.77 -12.66
N LEU A 286 -11.87 -11.66 -11.39
CA LEU A 286 -11.65 -10.37 -10.72
C LEU A 286 -10.59 -9.53 -11.47
N GLU A 287 -9.54 -10.16 -11.96
CA GLU A 287 -8.51 -9.47 -12.74
C GLU A 287 -9.08 -8.91 -14.05
N GLY A 288 -9.88 -9.70 -14.77
CA GLY A 288 -10.59 -9.26 -15.97
C GLY A 288 -11.57 -8.12 -15.71
N LEU A 289 -12.28 -8.16 -14.57
CA LEU A 289 -13.12 -7.05 -14.11
C LEU A 289 -12.29 -5.78 -13.89
N CYS A 290 -11.17 -5.89 -13.19
CA CYS A 290 -10.28 -4.76 -12.95
C CYS A 290 -9.71 -4.17 -14.26
N ASP A 291 -9.36 -5.03 -15.22
CA ASP A 291 -8.89 -4.58 -16.54
C ASP A 291 -9.97 -3.83 -17.32
N ALA A 292 -11.19 -4.37 -17.37
CA ALA A 292 -12.33 -3.75 -18.04
C ALA A 292 -12.72 -2.38 -17.41
N LEU A 293 -12.58 -2.25 -16.10
CA LEU A 293 -12.84 -0.99 -15.39
C LEU A 293 -11.74 0.04 -15.57
N THR A 294 -10.49 -0.39 -15.82
CA THR A 294 -9.32 0.49 -15.90
C THR A 294 -9.38 1.41 -17.11
N THR A 295 -9.04 2.68 -16.91
CA THR A 295 -8.89 3.68 -17.97
C THR A 295 -7.70 4.58 -17.66
N VAL A 296 -7.35 5.47 -18.57
CA VAL A 296 -6.33 6.52 -18.34
C VAL A 296 -6.69 7.37 -17.10
N ARG A 297 -7.99 7.65 -16.90
CA ARG A 297 -8.50 8.44 -15.77
C ARG A 297 -8.58 7.62 -14.47
N TYR A 298 -8.87 6.33 -14.57
CA TYR A 298 -9.11 5.42 -13.45
C TYR A 298 -8.06 4.31 -13.41
N PRO A 299 -6.96 4.47 -12.65
CA PRO A 299 -5.91 3.47 -12.56
C PRO A 299 -6.41 2.14 -11.96
N ARG A 300 -5.80 1.03 -12.38
CA ARG A 300 -6.16 -0.34 -11.98
C ARG A 300 -6.32 -0.51 -10.47
N ALA A 301 -5.38 0.03 -9.67
CA ALA A 301 -5.45 -0.09 -8.21
C ALA A 301 -6.70 0.60 -7.62
N ARG A 302 -7.13 1.75 -8.20
CA ARG A 302 -8.38 2.41 -7.81
C ARG A 302 -9.58 1.55 -8.16
N MET A 303 -9.59 0.95 -9.34
CA MET A 303 -10.70 0.10 -9.79
C MET A 303 -10.79 -1.19 -9.00
N ARG A 304 -9.64 -1.78 -8.64
CA ARG A 304 -9.63 -2.95 -7.76
C ARG A 304 -10.18 -2.61 -6.36
N ARG A 305 -9.77 -1.50 -5.76
CA ARG A 305 -10.36 -1.05 -4.48
C ARG A 305 -11.86 -0.83 -4.58
N LEU A 306 -12.32 -0.20 -5.66
CA LEU A 306 -13.75 0.00 -5.90
C LEU A 306 -14.51 -1.33 -5.96
N ALA A 307 -14.01 -2.31 -6.71
CA ALA A 307 -14.61 -3.64 -6.80
C ALA A 307 -14.64 -4.35 -5.44
N MET A 308 -13.56 -4.24 -4.67
CA MET A 308 -13.49 -4.84 -3.33
C MET A 308 -14.41 -4.11 -2.34
N ASP A 309 -14.46 -2.78 -2.33
CA ASP A 309 -15.41 -2.00 -1.50
C ASP A 309 -16.86 -2.38 -1.84
N ALA A 310 -17.18 -2.54 -3.14
CA ALA A 310 -18.48 -2.94 -3.58
C ALA A 310 -18.87 -4.38 -3.18
N ALA A 311 -17.88 -5.28 -3.09
CA ALA A 311 -18.11 -6.67 -2.67
C ALA A 311 -18.22 -6.82 -1.15
N LEU A 312 -17.49 -6.02 -0.39
CA LEU A 312 -17.45 -6.11 1.08
C LEU A 312 -18.66 -5.40 1.75
N GLY A 313 -19.19 -4.36 1.15
CA GLY A 313 -20.38 -3.63 1.63
C GLY A 313 -20.07 -2.20 1.96
#